data_93e97331084efd994fdcfc07b3d5b735
#
_entry.id   93e97331084efd994fdcfc07b3d5b735
#
_cell.length_a   1.000
_cell.length_b   1.000
_cell.length_c   1.000
_cell.angle_alpha   90.00
_cell.angle_beta   90.00
_cell.angle_gamma   90.00
#
_symmetry.space_group_name_H-M   'P 1'
#
loop_
_entity.id
_entity.type
_entity.pdbx_description
1 polymer ?
#
loop_
_entity_poly.entity_id
_entity_poly.type
_entity_poly.pdbx_seq_one_letter_code
_entity_poly.pdbx_strand_id
1 'polypeptide(L)'
;MWCVMLTRIGLFILQQFLHIGCLRIVIANGPTHSLKGDSAGPEVTIHLQNYRLFWRILLKPDLAIGETYMDSSLTIANDDLEQLMALLMANNGHWQKHWLARIGLFAGTYLAFWKFFNLPGRAKRNVAHHYDLKDSLFDQFLDPRRQYSCGYFHNASDTLADAQVTKLARLGAKLCLQPN
;
A
#
# COMPACT_ATOMS: atom_id res chain seq x y z
N MET A 1 -32.60 2.60 7.11
CA MET A 1 -32.95 1.77 5.94
C MET A 1 -31.98 1.94 4.76
N TRP A 2 -31.64 3.14 4.35
CA TRP A 2 -30.69 3.41 3.23
C TRP A 2 -29.26 2.86 3.47
N CYS A 3 -28.71 2.98 4.68
CA CYS A 3 -27.35 2.55 5.00
C CYS A 3 -27.18 1.02 4.84
N VAL A 4 -28.18 0.24 5.21
CA VAL A 4 -28.16 -1.23 5.09
C VAL A 4 -28.22 -1.69 3.63
N MET A 5 -29.02 -1.01 2.82
CA MET A 5 -29.13 -1.32 1.39
C MET A 5 -27.82 -1.03 0.64
N LEU A 6 -27.21 0.11 0.91
CA LEU A 6 -25.92 0.48 0.34
C LEU A 6 -24.82 -0.52 0.75
N THR A 7 -24.77 -0.91 2.04
CA THR A 7 -23.77 -1.88 2.50
C THR A 7 -23.91 -3.22 1.78
N ARG A 8 -25.13 -3.68 1.52
CA ARG A 8 -25.37 -4.91 0.74
C ARG A 8 -24.79 -4.81 -0.68
N ILE A 9 -24.94 -3.67 -1.35
CA ILE A 9 -24.36 -3.43 -2.67
C ILE A 9 -22.83 -3.49 -2.59
N GLY A 10 -22.24 -2.83 -1.61
CA GLY A 10 -20.78 -2.84 -1.42
C GLY A 10 -20.23 -4.24 -1.14
N LEU A 11 -20.90 -5.02 -0.31
CA LEU A 11 -20.55 -6.42 -0.03
C LEU A 11 -20.70 -7.31 -1.27
N PHE A 12 -21.76 -7.10 -2.04
CA PHE A 12 -21.95 -7.81 -3.31
C PHE A 12 -20.79 -7.49 -4.30
N ILE A 13 -20.38 -6.24 -4.38
CA ILE A 13 -19.21 -5.86 -5.20
C ILE A 13 -17.96 -6.57 -4.68
N LEU A 14 -17.67 -6.52 -3.39
CA LEU A 14 -16.49 -7.20 -2.81
C LEU A 14 -16.52 -8.71 -3.04
N GLN A 15 -17.70 -9.34 -2.96
CA GLN A 15 -17.86 -10.77 -3.21
C GLN A 15 -17.44 -11.17 -4.64
N GLN A 16 -17.64 -10.27 -5.63
CA GLN A 16 -17.21 -10.52 -7.02
C GLN A 16 -15.69 -10.56 -7.18
N PHE A 17 -14.95 -10.06 -6.23
CA PHE A 17 -13.48 -10.03 -6.26
C PHE A 17 -12.84 -11.09 -5.38
N LEU A 18 -13.60 -11.71 -4.48
CA LEU A 18 -13.11 -12.74 -3.58
C LEU A 18 -13.45 -14.12 -4.12
N HIS A 19 -12.49 -14.79 -4.72
CA HIS A 19 -12.59 -16.14 -5.26
C HIS A 19 -11.85 -17.17 -4.41
N ILE A 20 -10.83 -16.75 -3.67
CA ILE A 20 -9.96 -17.61 -2.87
C ILE A 20 -9.96 -17.09 -1.44
N GLY A 21 -10.23 -17.98 -0.47
CA GLY A 21 -10.17 -17.67 0.95
C GLY A 21 -11.44 -17.08 1.54
N CYS A 22 -11.32 -16.44 2.70
CA CYS A 22 -12.43 -15.86 3.45
C CYS A 22 -12.04 -14.50 4.03
N LEU A 23 -12.90 -13.49 3.83
CA LEU A 23 -12.78 -12.17 4.44
C LEU A 23 -13.95 -11.93 5.38
N ARG A 24 -13.69 -11.76 6.66
CA ARG A 24 -14.66 -11.35 7.65
C ARG A 24 -14.47 -9.86 7.98
N ILE A 25 -15.53 -9.09 7.84
CA ILE A 25 -15.54 -7.64 8.09
C ILE A 25 -16.40 -7.37 9.30
N VAL A 26 -15.81 -6.87 10.37
CA VAL A 26 -16.47 -6.47 11.61
C VAL A 26 -16.50 -4.94 11.65
N ILE A 27 -17.67 -4.35 11.62
CA ILE A 27 -17.82 -2.89 11.71
C ILE A 27 -18.28 -2.54 13.13
N ALA A 28 -17.59 -1.61 13.76
CA ALA A 28 -17.93 -1.18 15.10
C ALA A 28 -19.39 -0.69 15.16
N ASN A 29 -20.14 -1.18 16.17
CA ASN A 29 -21.58 -0.92 16.33
C ASN A 29 -22.44 -1.38 15.14
N GLY A 30 -21.96 -2.35 14.36
CA GLY A 30 -22.67 -2.91 13.21
C GLY A 30 -22.59 -4.43 13.14
N PRO A 31 -23.26 -5.04 12.15
CA PRO A 31 -23.19 -6.47 11.92
C PRO A 31 -21.82 -6.91 11.41
N THR A 32 -21.47 -8.17 11.71
CA THR A 32 -20.34 -8.84 11.08
C THR A 32 -20.75 -9.39 9.72
N HIS A 33 -19.93 -9.14 8.71
CA HIS A 33 -20.13 -9.67 7.37
C HIS A 33 -19.03 -10.67 7.03
N SER A 34 -19.40 -11.83 6.48
CA SER A 34 -18.45 -12.86 6.05
C SER A 34 -18.60 -13.09 4.55
N LEU A 35 -17.51 -12.89 3.83
CA LEU A 35 -17.38 -13.14 2.40
C LEU A 35 -16.51 -14.38 2.22
N LYS A 36 -16.97 -15.35 1.41
CA LYS A 36 -16.24 -16.59 1.14
C LYS A 36 -15.97 -16.71 -0.35
N GLY A 37 -14.75 -17.06 -0.70
CA GLY A 37 -14.39 -17.43 -2.06
C GLY A 37 -14.87 -18.84 -2.42
N ASP A 38 -14.77 -19.16 -3.70
CA ASP A 38 -15.12 -20.47 -4.27
C ASP A 38 -14.09 -21.55 -3.90
N SER A 39 -12.88 -21.15 -3.52
CA SER A 39 -11.77 -22.02 -3.17
C SER A 39 -11.22 -21.72 -1.78
N ALA A 40 -10.69 -22.74 -1.13
CA ALA A 40 -10.01 -22.59 0.15
C ALA A 40 -8.76 -21.71 0.02
N GLY A 41 -8.46 -20.93 1.06
CA GLY A 41 -7.31 -20.01 1.06
C GLY A 41 -7.20 -19.28 2.40
N PRO A 42 -6.45 -18.18 2.45
CA PRO A 42 -6.28 -17.41 3.68
C PRO A 42 -7.63 -16.92 4.25
N GLU A 43 -7.77 -16.99 5.57
CA GLU A 43 -8.95 -16.49 6.29
C GLU A 43 -8.54 -15.28 7.13
N VAL A 44 -9.16 -14.14 6.85
CA VAL A 44 -8.79 -12.88 7.49
C VAL A 44 -10.01 -12.22 8.11
N THR A 45 -9.84 -11.69 9.31
CA THR A 45 -10.85 -10.84 9.95
C THR A 45 -10.29 -9.42 10.10
N ILE A 46 -10.99 -8.46 9.54
CA ILE A 46 -10.69 -7.04 9.68
C ILE A 46 -11.77 -6.35 10.52
N HIS A 47 -11.34 -5.41 11.34
CA HIS A 47 -12.22 -4.57 12.15
C HIS A 47 -12.15 -3.14 11.65
N LEU A 48 -13.29 -2.54 11.37
CA LEU A 48 -13.44 -1.16 10.91
C LEU A 48 -14.16 -0.33 11.98
N GLN A 49 -13.64 0.85 12.28
CA GLN A 49 -14.24 1.74 13.27
C GLN A 49 -15.63 2.26 12.87
N ASN A 50 -15.94 2.35 11.56
CA ASN A 50 -17.24 2.84 11.09
C ASN A 50 -17.51 2.48 9.62
N TYR A 51 -18.76 2.67 9.18
CA TYR A 51 -19.20 2.42 7.81
C TYR A 51 -18.56 3.33 6.74
N ARG A 52 -18.07 4.52 7.11
CA ARG A 52 -17.38 5.42 6.16
C ARG A 52 -16.07 4.81 5.68
N LEU A 53 -15.37 4.10 6.57
CA LEU A 53 -14.13 3.40 6.23
C LEU A 53 -14.38 2.27 5.23
N PHE A 54 -15.45 1.50 5.44
CA PHE A 54 -15.87 0.47 4.48
C PHE A 54 -16.01 1.04 3.06
N TRP A 55 -16.71 2.17 2.90
CA TRP A 55 -16.87 2.82 1.60
C TRP A 55 -15.57 3.44 1.07
N ARG A 56 -14.76 4.00 1.95
CA ARG A 56 -13.46 4.57 1.58
C ARG A 56 -12.55 3.48 1.00
N ILE A 57 -12.49 2.31 1.65
CA ILE A 57 -11.71 1.15 1.19
C ILE A 57 -12.28 0.61 -0.13
N LEU A 58 -13.59 0.49 -0.26
CA LEU A 58 -14.21 -0.01 -1.48
C LEU A 58 -13.95 0.89 -2.70
N LEU A 59 -13.96 2.20 -2.52
CA LEU A 59 -13.78 3.19 -3.59
C LEU A 59 -12.31 3.47 -3.95
N LYS A 60 -11.39 3.30 -3.01
CA LYS A 60 -9.95 3.60 -3.18
C LYS A 60 -9.11 2.58 -2.39
N PRO A 61 -9.17 1.28 -2.74
CA PRO A 61 -8.49 0.24 -1.95
C PRO A 61 -6.99 0.45 -1.84
N ASP A 62 -6.33 0.87 -2.93
CA ASP A 62 -4.87 1.00 -3.00
C ASP A 62 -4.29 1.96 -1.95
N LEU A 63 -5.02 3.02 -1.63
CA LEU A 63 -4.58 4.04 -0.67
C LEU A 63 -5.24 3.83 0.69
N ALA A 64 -6.54 3.56 0.69
CA ALA A 64 -7.32 3.56 1.92
C ALA A 64 -6.96 2.42 2.88
N ILE A 65 -6.59 1.24 2.37
CA ILE A 65 -6.17 0.11 3.22
C ILE A 65 -4.92 0.50 4.00
N GLY A 66 -3.89 1.03 3.33
CA GLY A 66 -2.66 1.46 3.98
C GLY A 66 -2.86 2.58 4.99
N GLU A 67 -3.54 3.65 4.59
CA GLU A 67 -3.80 4.80 5.46
C GLU A 67 -4.62 4.42 6.70
N THR A 68 -5.69 3.61 6.53
CA THR A 68 -6.55 3.21 7.64
C THR A 68 -5.88 2.19 8.58
N TYR A 69 -4.96 1.38 8.07
CA TYR A 69 -4.12 0.52 8.90
C TYR A 69 -3.12 1.35 9.71
N MET A 70 -2.46 2.33 9.10
CA MET A 70 -1.50 3.21 9.77
C MET A 70 -2.12 4.08 10.87
N ASP A 71 -3.34 4.58 10.66
CA ASP A 71 -4.07 5.38 11.65
C ASP A 71 -4.88 4.53 12.65
N SER A 72 -4.77 3.18 12.57
CA SER A 72 -5.45 2.20 13.42
C SER A 72 -6.98 2.26 13.34
N SER A 73 -7.56 2.85 12.31
CA SER A 73 -9.01 2.83 12.06
C SER A 73 -9.47 1.53 11.39
N LEU A 74 -8.54 0.82 10.76
CA LEU A 74 -8.63 -0.57 10.36
C LEU A 74 -7.64 -1.38 11.20
N THR A 75 -8.10 -2.43 11.85
CA THR A 75 -7.22 -3.39 12.53
C THR A 75 -7.48 -4.80 12.01
N ILE A 76 -6.48 -5.66 12.10
CA ILE A 76 -6.54 -7.04 11.66
C ILE A 76 -6.55 -7.94 12.90
N ALA A 77 -7.39 -8.96 12.92
CA ALA A 77 -7.38 -9.91 14.02
C ALA A 77 -5.98 -10.56 14.13
N ASN A 78 -5.47 -10.67 15.37
CA ASN A 78 -4.13 -11.16 15.68
C ASN A 78 -2.98 -10.34 15.08
N ASP A 79 -3.26 -9.15 14.54
CA ASP A 79 -2.29 -8.29 13.85
C ASP A 79 -1.56 -9.00 12.68
N ASP A 80 -2.23 -9.95 12.04
CA ASP A 80 -1.69 -10.80 10.98
C ASP A 80 -1.79 -10.11 9.60
N LEU A 81 -0.93 -9.11 9.41
CA LEU A 81 -0.84 -8.37 8.15
C LEU A 81 -0.41 -9.28 6.99
N GLU A 82 0.44 -10.29 7.26
CA GLU A 82 0.90 -11.23 6.24
C GLU A 82 -0.27 -11.99 5.63
N GLN A 83 -1.19 -12.47 6.46
CA GLN A 83 -2.37 -13.21 6.01
C GLN A 83 -3.34 -12.31 5.21
N LEU A 84 -3.47 -11.02 5.58
CA LEU A 84 -4.23 -10.05 4.77
C LEU A 84 -3.58 -9.86 3.39
N MET A 85 -2.26 -9.69 3.34
CA MET A 85 -1.53 -9.56 2.08
C MET A 85 -1.64 -10.82 1.22
N ALA A 86 -1.54 -12.00 1.82
CA ALA A 86 -1.72 -13.28 1.14
C ALA A 86 -3.12 -13.39 0.52
N LEU A 87 -4.18 -13.00 1.25
CA LEU A 87 -5.55 -12.98 0.73
C LEU A 87 -5.70 -12.02 -0.47
N LEU A 88 -5.17 -10.81 -0.38
CA LEU A 88 -5.24 -9.81 -1.44
C LEU A 88 -4.48 -10.28 -2.69
N MET A 89 -3.28 -10.82 -2.52
CA MET A 89 -2.45 -11.32 -3.63
C MET A 89 -3.05 -12.54 -4.31
N ALA A 90 -3.64 -13.48 -3.56
CA ALA A 90 -4.32 -14.64 -4.11
C ALA A 90 -5.49 -14.24 -5.04
N ASN A 91 -6.14 -13.12 -4.78
CA ASN A 91 -7.29 -12.63 -5.55
C ASN A 91 -6.93 -11.56 -6.61
N ASN A 92 -5.69 -11.04 -6.64
CA ASN A 92 -5.30 -9.95 -7.52
C ASN A 92 -5.48 -10.26 -9.02
N GLY A 93 -5.23 -11.50 -9.45
CA GLY A 93 -5.40 -11.90 -10.84
C GLY A 93 -6.86 -11.87 -11.32
N HIS A 94 -7.82 -12.11 -10.43
CA HIS A 94 -9.25 -12.04 -10.70
C HIS A 94 -9.73 -10.59 -10.75
N TRP A 95 -9.22 -9.75 -9.84
CA TRP A 95 -9.49 -8.31 -9.82
C TRP A 95 -9.17 -7.65 -11.15
N GLN A 96 -7.99 -7.87 -11.70
CA GLN A 96 -7.55 -7.23 -12.96
C GLN A 96 -8.39 -7.62 -14.18
N LYS A 97 -8.98 -8.81 -14.17
CA LYS A 97 -9.82 -9.33 -15.28
C LYS A 97 -11.26 -8.85 -15.20
N HIS A 98 -11.72 -8.38 -14.06
CA HIS A 98 -13.11 -8.01 -13.87
C HIS A 98 -13.46 -6.71 -14.61
N TRP A 99 -14.60 -6.69 -15.32
CA TRP A 99 -15.01 -5.54 -16.12
C TRP A 99 -15.20 -4.23 -15.34
N LEU A 100 -15.66 -4.31 -14.07
CA LEU A 100 -15.75 -3.16 -13.17
C LEU A 100 -14.38 -2.57 -12.85
N ALA A 101 -13.36 -3.41 -12.63
CA ALA A 101 -12.00 -2.93 -12.43
C ALA A 101 -11.44 -2.25 -13.69
N ARG A 102 -11.77 -2.77 -14.86
CA ARG A 102 -11.39 -2.14 -16.15
C ARG A 102 -12.04 -0.77 -16.32
N ILE A 103 -13.34 -0.63 -15.99
CA ILE A 103 -14.01 0.68 -16.02
C ILE A 103 -13.37 1.63 -14.99
N GLY A 104 -13.10 1.16 -13.78
CA GLY A 104 -12.40 1.95 -12.75
C GLY A 104 -11.00 2.39 -13.18
N LEU A 105 -10.24 1.52 -13.82
CA LEU A 105 -8.94 1.82 -14.42
C LEU A 105 -9.07 2.87 -15.55
N PHE A 106 -10.02 2.72 -16.45
CA PHE A 106 -10.26 3.69 -17.54
C PHE A 106 -10.65 5.06 -16.99
N ALA A 107 -11.61 5.12 -16.07
CA ALA A 107 -12.01 6.36 -15.41
C ALA A 107 -10.87 6.95 -14.58
N GLY A 108 -10.11 6.12 -13.88
CA GLY A 108 -8.92 6.50 -13.12
C GLY A 108 -7.83 7.07 -14.00
N THR A 109 -7.54 6.47 -15.14
CA THR A 109 -6.54 6.95 -16.11
C THR A 109 -6.96 8.28 -16.72
N TYR A 110 -8.24 8.44 -17.09
CA TYR A 110 -8.77 9.69 -17.61
C TYR A 110 -8.73 10.82 -16.57
N LEU A 111 -9.14 10.54 -15.34
CA LEU A 111 -9.04 11.49 -14.22
C LEU A 111 -7.58 11.75 -13.81
N ALA A 112 -6.71 10.76 -13.91
CA ALA A 112 -5.28 10.91 -13.67
C ALA A 112 -4.65 11.86 -14.69
N PHE A 113 -5.02 11.77 -15.96
CA PHE A 113 -4.54 12.72 -16.98
C PHE A 113 -4.78 14.18 -16.56
N TRP A 114 -5.96 14.49 -16.01
CA TRP A 114 -6.27 15.84 -15.47
C TRP A 114 -5.53 16.15 -14.15
N LYS A 115 -5.20 15.14 -13.35
CA LYS A 115 -4.40 15.29 -12.12
C LYS A 115 -2.91 15.47 -12.41
N PHE A 116 -2.40 14.88 -13.50
CA PHE A 116 -1.01 14.99 -13.92
C PHE A 116 -0.67 16.33 -14.55
N PHE A 117 -1.63 17.23 -14.77
CA PHE A 117 -1.34 18.64 -14.98
C PHE A 117 -0.69 19.20 -13.70
N ASN A 118 0.62 18.99 -13.65
CA ASN A 118 1.45 19.31 -12.50
C ASN A 118 1.70 20.83 -12.50
N LEU A 119 0.76 21.59 -11.94
CA LEU A 119 0.99 23.00 -11.66
C LEU A 119 2.24 23.13 -10.78
N PRO A 120 3.19 24.03 -11.09
CA PRO A 120 4.47 24.14 -10.38
C PRO A 120 4.35 24.21 -8.84
N GLY A 121 3.31 24.86 -8.33
CA GLY A 121 3.03 24.95 -6.89
C GLY A 121 2.56 23.64 -6.24
N ARG A 122 1.96 22.71 -7.01
CA ARG A 122 1.56 21.39 -6.52
C ARG A 122 2.75 20.44 -6.51
N ALA A 123 3.60 20.49 -7.55
CA ALA A 123 4.84 19.74 -7.62
C ALA A 123 5.75 20.07 -6.43
N LYS A 124 5.95 21.35 -6.14
CA LYS A 124 6.78 21.81 -5.01
C LYS A 124 6.25 21.30 -3.66
N ARG A 125 4.92 21.31 -3.43
CA ARG A 125 4.32 20.76 -2.21
C ARG A 125 4.47 19.25 -2.09
N ASN A 126 4.31 18.50 -3.18
CA ASN A 126 4.45 17.06 -3.17
C ASN A 126 5.90 16.63 -2.90
N VAL A 127 6.86 17.34 -3.48
CA VAL A 127 8.30 17.12 -3.21
C VAL A 127 8.61 17.45 -1.75
N ALA A 128 8.16 18.59 -1.22
CA ALA A 128 8.34 18.94 0.18
C ALA A 128 7.76 17.86 1.10
N HIS A 129 6.53 17.42 0.87
CA HIS A 129 5.90 16.37 1.69
C HIS A 129 6.66 15.04 1.66
N HIS A 130 7.32 14.70 0.55
CA HIS A 130 8.13 13.48 0.45
C HIS A 130 9.46 13.58 1.18
N TYR A 131 10.05 14.77 1.26
CA TYR A 131 11.35 15.00 1.92
C TYR A 131 11.23 15.58 3.34
N ASP A 132 10.07 16.07 3.75
CA ASP A 132 9.81 16.61 5.11
C ASP A 132 9.54 15.49 6.16
N LEU A 133 9.89 14.25 5.84
CA LEU A 133 9.87 13.15 6.81
C LEU A 133 10.92 13.42 7.90
N LYS A 134 10.55 13.12 9.15
CA LYS A 134 11.46 13.32 10.28
C LYS A 134 12.76 12.55 10.08
N ASP A 135 13.87 13.19 10.34
CA ASP A 135 15.21 12.59 10.27
C ASP A 135 15.32 11.27 11.04
N SER A 136 14.61 11.17 12.17
CA SER A 136 14.54 9.95 12.98
C SER A 136 14.00 8.72 12.24
N LEU A 137 13.22 8.90 11.18
CA LEU A 137 12.77 7.78 10.34
C LEU A 137 13.93 7.27 9.49
N PHE A 138 14.68 8.18 8.86
CA PHE A 138 15.83 7.83 8.02
C PHE A 138 16.95 7.18 8.82
N ASP A 139 17.15 7.60 10.06
CA ASP A 139 18.16 7.04 10.96
C ASP A 139 17.88 5.57 11.35
N GLN A 140 16.65 5.07 11.15
CA GLN A 140 16.30 3.69 11.46
C GLN A 140 16.75 2.67 10.39
N PHE A 141 16.91 3.10 9.15
CA PHE A 141 17.18 2.17 8.04
C PHE A 141 18.30 2.61 7.10
N LEU A 142 18.76 3.86 7.17
CA LEU A 142 19.89 4.33 6.38
C LEU A 142 21.21 4.22 7.15
N ASP A 143 22.31 4.22 6.40
CA ASP A 143 23.64 4.33 6.95
C ASP A 143 23.89 5.72 7.58
N PRO A 144 24.94 5.94 8.41
CA PRO A 144 25.22 7.22 9.04
C PRO A 144 25.42 8.40 8.07
N ARG A 145 25.72 8.12 6.80
CA ARG A 145 25.84 9.13 5.73
C ARG A 145 24.53 9.36 4.98
N ARG A 146 23.45 8.70 5.42
CA ARG A 146 22.08 8.79 4.86
C ARG A 146 22.03 8.61 3.34
N GLN A 147 22.78 7.62 2.83
CA GLN A 147 22.72 7.27 1.42
C GLN A 147 21.42 6.54 1.09
N TYR A 148 20.51 7.19 0.36
CA TYR A 148 19.19 6.66 -0.01
C TYR A 148 19.21 5.95 -1.36
N SER A 149 20.18 5.05 -1.53
CA SER A 149 20.32 4.23 -2.73
C SER A 149 21.04 2.93 -2.38
N CYS A 150 20.95 1.91 -3.25
CA CYS A 150 21.54 0.60 -2.99
C CYS A 150 23.02 0.69 -2.66
N GLY A 151 23.48 -0.03 -1.63
CA GLY A 151 24.89 -0.24 -1.29
C GLY A 151 25.56 -1.21 -2.26
N TYR A 152 26.88 -1.18 -2.33
CA TYR A 152 27.68 -2.18 -3.05
C TYR A 152 28.36 -3.09 -2.04
N PHE A 153 27.77 -4.27 -1.80
CA PHE A 153 28.30 -5.29 -0.93
C PHE A 153 29.41 -6.05 -1.67
N HIS A 154 30.61 -6.06 -1.11
CA HIS A 154 31.73 -6.83 -1.65
C HIS A 154 31.72 -8.26 -1.11
N ASN A 155 31.36 -8.40 0.16
CA ASN A 155 31.22 -9.67 0.85
C ASN A 155 29.81 -9.77 1.49
N ALA A 156 29.33 -10.98 1.70
CA ALA A 156 28.06 -11.23 2.37
C ALA A 156 28.02 -10.77 3.84
N SER A 157 29.20 -10.57 4.46
CA SER A 157 29.36 -10.08 5.84
C SER A 157 29.47 -8.57 5.97
N ASP A 158 29.50 -7.83 4.86
CA ASP A 158 29.63 -6.37 4.91
C ASP A 158 28.38 -5.74 5.56
N THR A 159 28.62 -4.72 6.38
CA THR A 159 27.52 -3.91 6.91
C THR A 159 26.98 -2.98 5.83
N LEU A 160 25.76 -2.44 6.03
CA LEU A 160 25.21 -1.43 5.14
C LEU A 160 26.14 -0.19 5.01
N ALA A 161 26.75 0.24 6.12
CA ALA A 161 27.68 1.38 6.13
C ALA A 161 28.92 1.08 5.26
N ASP A 162 29.51 -0.11 5.35
CA ASP A 162 30.65 -0.52 4.52
C ASP A 162 30.27 -0.59 3.04
N ALA A 163 29.10 -1.16 2.74
CA ALA A 163 28.59 -1.26 1.38
C ALA A 163 28.36 0.13 0.74
N GLN A 164 27.89 1.12 1.51
CA GLN A 164 27.72 2.49 1.04
C GLN A 164 29.05 3.20 0.79
N VAL A 165 30.06 2.99 1.67
CA VAL A 165 31.43 3.51 1.45
C VAL A 165 32.03 2.90 0.19
N THR A 166 31.92 1.59 0.01
CA THR A 166 32.40 0.88 -1.18
C THR A 166 31.75 1.37 -2.45
N LYS A 167 30.43 1.62 -2.42
CA LYS A 167 29.71 2.25 -3.55
C LYS A 167 30.29 3.60 -3.90
N LEU A 168 30.48 4.49 -2.93
CA LEU A 168 31.02 5.83 -3.15
C LEU A 168 32.43 5.79 -3.73
N ALA A 169 33.30 4.92 -3.19
CA ALA A 169 34.65 4.71 -3.70
C ALA A 169 34.63 4.27 -5.18
N ARG A 170 33.74 3.33 -5.54
CA ARG A 170 33.60 2.88 -6.94
C ARG A 170 33.08 3.98 -7.86
N LEU A 171 32.13 4.80 -7.41
CA LEU A 171 31.64 5.94 -8.18
C LEU A 171 32.78 6.96 -8.40
N GLY A 172 33.54 7.29 -7.36
CA GLY A 172 34.70 8.15 -7.46
C GLY A 172 35.77 7.63 -8.45
N ALA A 173 36.06 6.32 -8.38
CA ALA A 173 36.99 5.68 -9.31
C ALA A 173 36.50 5.74 -10.77
N LYS A 174 35.20 5.52 -11.01
CA LYS A 174 34.59 5.62 -12.36
C LYS A 174 34.64 7.05 -12.93
N LEU A 175 34.59 8.06 -12.08
CA LEU A 175 34.67 9.45 -12.46
C LEU A 175 36.11 9.90 -12.75
N CYS A 176 37.10 9.04 -12.50
CA CYS A 176 38.54 9.34 -12.69
C CYS A 176 38.95 10.66 -12.03
N LEU A 177 38.41 10.94 -10.83
CA LEU A 177 38.70 12.18 -10.11
C LEU A 177 40.19 12.25 -9.79
N GLN A 178 40.84 13.37 -10.18
CA GLN A 178 42.22 13.67 -9.81
C GLN A 178 42.21 14.57 -8.58
N PRO A 179 43.12 14.36 -7.62
CA PRO A 179 43.32 15.33 -6.54
C PRO A 179 43.71 16.66 -7.10
N ASN A 180 43.08 17.75 -6.64
CA ASN A 180 43.52 19.13 -6.95
C ASN A 180 44.77 19.45 -6.21
#